data_3d67561e8ab8e15228b54f3ae19f889d
#
_entry.id   3d67561e8ab8e15228b54f3ae19f889d
#
_cell.length_a   1.000
_cell.length_b   1.000
_cell.length_c   1.000
_cell.angle_alpha   90.00
_cell.angle_beta   90.00
_cell.angle_gamma   90.00
#
_symmetry.space_group_name_H-M   'P 1'
#
loop_
_entity.id
_entity.type
_entity.pdbx_description
1 polymer ?
#
loop_
_entity_poly.entity_id
_entity_poly.type
_entity_poly.pdbx_seq_one_letter_code
_entity_poly.pdbx_strand_id
1 'polypeptide(L)'
;MAQRKPRHRTVSVREMGVDDIPAVYRLGHRLFSTQETSTFYRTWDAYEVTNNFNQDPHLSLVAEARNGAIVGFALGTTYENESGGWKYGYILWMGVRPRWQGSGLGRELYHDMERRMHEEGVRMTFVDTARSNSGAIKFFKRMGYGKPEAEVWMSKLIQRTRKSRNGQRSPTSVARRSHAKLRQKIAKRRRKRKPLPK
;
A
#
# COMPACT_ATOMS: atom_id res chain seq x y z
N MET A 1 28.77 -14.30 24.19
CA MET A 1 27.54 -13.81 23.51
C MET A 1 27.02 -12.61 24.29
N ALA A 2 27.15 -11.40 23.75
CA ALA A 2 26.71 -10.18 24.44
C ALA A 2 25.18 -10.06 24.32
N GLN A 3 24.49 -10.16 25.45
CA GLN A 3 23.07 -9.87 25.56
C GLN A 3 22.83 -8.39 25.26
N ARG A 4 22.24 -8.08 24.11
CA ARG A 4 21.79 -6.75 23.77
C ARG A 4 20.71 -6.34 24.77
N LYS A 5 21.00 -5.40 25.67
CA LYS A 5 20.03 -4.77 26.57
C LYS A 5 18.81 -4.31 25.77
N PRO A 6 17.56 -4.55 26.24
CA PRO A 6 16.36 -4.04 25.57
C PRO A 6 16.45 -2.51 25.54
N ARG A 7 16.52 -1.94 24.35
CA ARG A 7 16.34 -0.48 24.17
C ARG A 7 14.95 -0.16 24.70
N HIS A 8 14.86 0.70 25.71
CA HIS A 8 13.59 1.22 26.21
C HIS A 8 12.66 1.54 25.03
N ARG A 9 11.48 0.91 25.00
CA ARG A 9 10.50 1.09 23.94
C ARG A 9 10.15 2.58 23.84
N THR A 10 10.64 3.21 22.80
CA THR A 10 10.31 4.62 22.49
C THR A 10 9.09 4.71 21.58
N VAL A 11 8.47 3.57 21.25
CA VAL A 11 7.30 3.42 20.38
C VAL A 11 6.35 2.39 20.99
N SER A 12 5.06 2.65 20.94
CA SER A 12 3.99 1.70 21.29
C SER A 12 3.13 1.40 20.04
N VAL A 13 2.74 0.14 19.89
CA VAL A 13 1.73 -0.27 18.91
C VAL A 13 0.38 -0.32 19.60
N ARG A 14 -0.64 0.28 18.99
CA ARG A 14 -2.01 0.33 19.49
C ARG A 14 -3.02 0.36 18.35
N GLU A 15 -4.29 0.21 18.67
CA GLU A 15 -5.37 0.49 17.72
C GLU A 15 -5.34 1.96 17.26
N MET A 16 -5.73 2.15 16.02
CA MET A 16 -5.88 3.47 15.42
C MET A 16 -7.16 4.12 15.94
N GLY A 17 -7.05 5.34 16.44
CA GLY A 17 -8.21 6.18 16.73
C GLY A 17 -8.60 7.03 15.51
N VAL A 18 -9.80 7.60 15.53
CA VAL A 18 -10.28 8.50 14.47
C VAL A 18 -9.34 9.69 14.25
N ASP A 19 -8.73 10.20 15.32
CA ASP A 19 -7.79 11.33 15.27
C ASP A 19 -6.45 10.97 14.61
N ASP A 20 -6.13 9.69 14.48
CA ASP A 20 -4.91 9.23 13.82
C ASP A 20 -5.05 9.19 12.29
N ILE A 21 -6.29 9.14 11.75
CA ILE A 21 -6.56 9.00 10.31
C ILE A 21 -5.76 10.02 9.48
N PRO A 22 -5.74 11.33 9.82
CA PRO A 22 -4.96 12.29 9.05
C PRO A 22 -3.44 12.04 9.09
N ALA A 23 -2.92 11.52 10.21
CA ALA A 23 -1.50 11.21 10.37
C ALA A 23 -1.11 9.96 9.58
N VAL A 24 -1.94 8.92 9.62
CA VAL A 24 -1.80 7.69 8.82
C VAL A 24 -1.86 8.00 7.34
N TYR A 25 -2.87 8.78 6.90
CA TYR A 25 -2.97 9.20 5.50
C TYR A 25 -1.71 9.91 5.02
N ARG A 26 -1.23 10.93 5.76
CA ARG A 26 0.00 11.66 5.40
C ARG A 26 1.23 10.77 5.39
N LEU A 27 1.32 9.79 6.29
CA LEU A 27 2.44 8.86 6.32
C LEU A 27 2.41 7.93 5.10
N GLY A 28 1.27 7.31 4.81
CA GLY A 28 1.11 6.43 3.65
C GLY A 28 1.30 7.17 2.34
N HIS A 29 0.80 8.40 2.21
CA HIS A 29 1.03 9.23 1.03
C HIS A 29 2.53 9.42 0.74
N ARG A 30 3.36 9.65 1.76
CA ARG A 30 4.83 9.75 1.60
C ARG A 30 5.50 8.42 1.27
N LEU A 31 4.94 7.30 1.74
CA LEU A 31 5.53 5.98 1.53
C LEU A 31 5.17 5.36 0.17
N PHE A 32 3.96 5.63 -0.32
CA PHE A 32 3.40 4.95 -1.49
C PHE A 32 3.33 5.82 -2.75
N SER A 33 3.33 7.18 -2.63
CA SER A 33 3.29 8.08 -3.79
C SER A 33 4.57 8.10 -4.62
N THR A 34 5.70 7.70 -4.05
CA THR A 34 6.99 7.64 -4.75
C THR A 34 7.18 6.35 -5.55
N GLN A 35 6.37 5.35 -5.29
CA GLN A 35 6.34 4.14 -6.08
C GLN A 35 5.31 4.34 -7.21
N GLU A 36 5.77 4.40 -8.46
CA GLU A 36 4.93 4.23 -9.64
C GLU A 36 4.37 2.79 -9.69
N THR A 37 3.80 2.33 -8.61
CA THR A 37 3.03 1.11 -8.55
C THR A 37 1.65 1.44 -9.04
N SER A 38 1.46 1.36 -10.35
CA SER A 38 0.14 1.33 -10.95
C SER A 38 -0.58 0.02 -10.60
N THR A 39 -0.82 -0.19 -9.33
CA THR A 39 -1.83 -1.16 -8.90
C THR A 39 -3.17 -0.49 -9.09
N PHE A 40 -3.75 -0.68 -10.28
CA PHE A 40 -4.97 -0.02 -10.74
C PHE A 40 -6.19 -0.24 -9.85
N TYR A 41 -6.16 -1.14 -8.89
CA TYR A 41 -7.32 -1.48 -8.08
C TYR A 41 -7.25 -0.92 -6.65
N ARG A 42 -6.08 -0.52 -6.16
CA ARG A 42 -5.93 0.17 -4.87
C ARG A 42 -5.08 1.43 -5.01
N THR A 43 -5.67 2.55 -4.67
CA THR A 43 -4.99 3.86 -4.64
C THR A 43 -4.95 4.33 -3.20
N TRP A 44 -3.77 4.73 -2.72
CA TRP A 44 -3.68 5.33 -1.41
C TRP A 44 -4.32 6.72 -1.41
N ASP A 45 -5.47 6.85 -0.79
CA ASP A 45 -6.18 8.11 -0.59
C ASP A 45 -6.85 8.17 0.78
N ALA A 46 -7.50 9.30 1.09
CA ALA A 46 -8.14 9.48 2.38
C ALA A 46 -9.37 8.57 2.58
N TYR A 47 -10.07 8.24 1.49
CA TYR A 47 -11.21 7.34 1.52
C TYR A 47 -10.77 5.92 1.89
N GLU A 48 -9.66 5.45 1.31
CA GLU A 48 -9.08 4.13 1.60
C GLU A 48 -8.78 3.96 3.08
N VAL A 49 -8.12 4.94 3.71
CA VAL A 49 -7.80 4.89 5.15
C VAL A 49 -9.07 4.89 6.01
N THR A 50 -10.01 5.79 5.69
CA THR A 50 -11.27 5.91 6.44
C THR A 50 -12.13 4.67 6.31
N ASN A 51 -12.20 4.10 5.10
CA ASN A 51 -12.98 2.90 4.82
C ASN A 51 -12.45 1.69 5.60
N ASN A 52 -11.13 1.46 5.57
CA ASN A 52 -10.50 0.38 6.34
C ASN A 52 -10.75 0.55 7.84
N PHE A 53 -10.60 1.78 8.38
CA PHE A 53 -10.88 2.06 9.78
C PHE A 53 -12.34 1.78 10.17
N ASN A 54 -13.29 2.12 9.31
CA ASN A 54 -14.72 1.90 9.60
C ASN A 54 -15.13 0.42 9.48
N GLN A 55 -14.51 -0.33 8.57
CA GLN A 55 -14.81 -1.75 8.36
C GLN A 55 -14.22 -2.61 9.47
N ASP A 56 -12.94 -2.43 9.77
CA ASP A 56 -12.20 -3.24 10.72
C ASP A 56 -11.34 -2.35 11.65
N PRO A 57 -11.94 -1.62 12.59
CA PRO A 57 -11.20 -0.69 13.45
C PRO A 57 -10.12 -1.38 14.29
N HIS A 58 -10.37 -2.59 14.79
CA HIS A 58 -9.40 -3.36 15.59
C HIS A 58 -8.28 -4.01 14.76
N LEU A 59 -8.43 -4.09 13.43
CA LEU A 59 -7.38 -4.44 12.47
C LEU A 59 -6.74 -3.20 11.82
N SER A 60 -7.04 -2.02 12.36
CA SER A 60 -6.39 -0.77 12.00
C SER A 60 -5.43 -0.36 13.10
N LEU A 61 -4.12 -0.52 12.88
CA LEU A 61 -3.08 -0.33 13.90
C LEU A 61 -2.17 0.84 13.57
N VAL A 62 -1.70 1.51 14.62
CA VAL A 62 -0.67 2.54 14.54
C VAL A 62 0.50 2.26 15.47
N ALA A 63 1.66 2.71 15.07
CA ALA A 63 2.85 2.78 15.90
C ALA A 63 3.12 4.24 16.27
N GLU A 64 2.96 4.55 17.55
CA GLU A 64 3.08 5.90 18.11
C GLU A 64 4.41 6.06 18.86
N ALA A 65 5.18 7.07 18.49
CA ALA A 65 6.37 7.46 19.22
C ALA A 65 6.01 8.22 20.50
N ARG A 66 6.94 8.28 21.46
CA ARG A 66 6.75 8.92 22.77
C ARG A 66 6.26 10.38 22.70
N ASN A 67 6.51 11.08 21.60
CA ASN A 67 6.05 12.46 21.36
C ASN A 67 4.70 12.55 20.63
N GLY A 68 3.93 11.47 20.59
CA GLY A 68 2.63 11.41 19.92
C GLY A 68 2.68 11.27 18.38
N ALA A 69 3.87 11.22 17.78
CA ALA A 69 3.97 11.14 16.34
C ALA A 69 3.72 9.69 15.83
N ILE A 70 2.84 9.54 14.86
CA ILE A 70 2.64 8.26 14.17
C ILE A 70 3.84 7.98 13.25
N VAL A 71 4.52 6.87 13.50
CA VAL A 71 5.76 6.47 12.81
C VAL A 71 5.61 5.16 12.01
N GLY A 72 4.49 4.47 12.18
CA GLY A 72 4.12 3.28 11.41
C GLY A 72 2.63 3.02 11.50
N PHE A 73 2.13 2.17 10.63
CA PHE A 73 0.74 1.70 10.66
C PHE A 73 0.61 0.35 9.93
N ALA A 74 -0.47 -0.37 10.23
CA ALA A 74 -0.93 -1.53 9.49
C ALA A 74 -2.47 -1.49 9.42
N LEU A 75 -3.03 -1.73 8.23
CA LEU A 75 -4.46 -1.82 7.98
C LEU A 75 -4.75 -3.21 7.41
N GLY A 76 -5.67 -3.91 8.02
CA GLY A 76 -6.07 -5.26 7.64
C GLY A 76 -7.58 -5.39 7.60
N THR A 77 -8.05 -6.50 7.04
CA THR A 77 -9.46 -6.90 7.03
C THR A 77 -9.58 -8.40 7.06
N THR A 78 -10.78 -8.91 7.33
CA THR A 78 -11.07 -10.34 7.28
C THR A 78 -12.17 -10.63 6.26
N TYR A 79 -12.11 -11.83 5.68
CA TYR A 79 -13.09 -12.36 4.75
C TYR A 79 -13.57 -13.73 5.22
N GLU A 80 -14.88 -13.92 5.26
CA GLU A 80 -15.49 -15.23 5.47
C GLU A 80 -15.98 -15.79 4.14
N ASN A 81 -15.71 -17.07 3.91
CA ASN A 81 -16.31 -17.75 2.78
C ASN A 81 -17.75 -18.14 3.15
N GLU A 82 -18.73 -17.67 2.37
CA GLU A 82 -20.16 -17.97 2.56
C GLU A 82 -20.48 -19.47 2.62
N SER A 83 -19.62 -20.31 2.06
CA SER A 83 -19.73 -21.78 2.10
C SER A 83 -19.32 -22.40 3.44
N GLY A 84 -19.01 -21.57 4.43
CA GLY A 84 -18.82 -21.99 5.83
C GLY A 84 -17.58 -22.85 6.06
N GLY A 85 -16.39 -22.31 5.98
CA GLY A 85 -15.22 -23.14 6.26
C GLY A 85 -14.00 -22.40 6.78
N TRP A 86 -13.62 -21.32 6.13
CA TRP A 86 -12.36 -20.65 6.46
C TRP A 86 -12.55 -19.15 6.51
N LYS A 87 -12.05 -18.55 7.59
CA LYS A 87 -11.87 -17.11 7.70
C LYS A 87 -10.45 -16.77 7.27
N TYR A 88 -10.35 -15.80 6.36
CA TYR A 88 -9.09 -15.32 5.81
C TYR A 88 -8.80 -13.91 6.31
N GLY A 89 -7.54 -13.62 6.59
CA GLY A 89 -7.07 -12.28 6.87
C GLY A 89 -6.32 -11.68 5.69
N TYR A 90 -6.46 -10.38 5.49
CA TYR A 90 -5.74 -9.68 4.45
C TYR A 90 -5.05 -8.43 5.00
N ILE A 91 -3.73 -8.36 4.89
CA ILE A 91 -2.98 -7.16 5.22
C ILE A 91 -3.00 -6.24 4.01
N LEU A 92 -3.87 -5.23 4.07
CA LEU A 92 -4.13 -4.30 2.95
C LEU A 92 -3.00 -3.30 2.77
N TRP A 93 -2.58 -2.68 3.87
CA TRP A 93 -1.55 -1.67 3.87
C TRP A 93 -0.67 -1.77 5.10
N MET A 94 0.62 -1.63 4.91
CA MET A 94 1.57 -1.60 6.01
C MET A 94 2.74 -0.68 5.67
N GLY A 95 3.05 0.23 6.58
CA GLY A 95 4.10 1.20 6.37
C GLY A 95 4.82 1.62 7.65
N VAL A 96 6.13 1.81 7.55
CA VAL A 96 6.98 2.34 8.63
C VAL A 96 7.83 3.47 8.08
N ARG A 97 7.85 4.58 8.80
CA ARG A 97 8.67 5.76 8.46
C ARG A 97 10.14 5.36 8.25
N PRO A 98 10.85 5.82 7.20
CA PRO A 98 12.19 5.32 6.82
C PRO A 98 13.19 5.26 7.97
N ARG A 99 13.25 6.31 8.81
CA ARG A 99 14.17 6.35 9.96
C ARG A 99 13.89 5.30 11.05
N TRP A 100 12.72 4.68 11.02
CA TRP A 100 12.29 3.63 11.95
C TRP A 100 12.33 2.24 11.34
N GLN A 101 12.63 2.13 10.06
CA GLN A 101 12.86 0.85 9.41
C GLN A 101 14.11 0.18 9.96
N GLY A 102 14.16 -1.15 9.95
CA GLY A 102 15.27 -1.91 10.54
C GLY A 102 15.28 -1.98 12.07
N SER A 103 14.42 -1.22 12.78
CA SER A 103 14.33 -1.23 14.25
C SER A 103 13.54 -2.42 14.84
N GLY A 104 12.85 -3.19 14.01
CA GLY A 104 11.91 -4.24 14.44
C GLY A 104 10.44 -3.81 14.46
N LEU A 105 10.17 -2.50 14.30
CA LEU A 105 8.81 -1.95 14.39
C LEU A 105 7.82 -2.57 13.40
N GLY A 106 8.25 -2.81 12.16
CA GLY A 106 7.40 -3.50 11.17
C GLY A 106 7.03 -4.90 11.60
N ARG A 107 7.93 -5.62 12.27
CA ARG A 107 7.65 -6.94 12.83
C ARG A 107 6.65 -6.85 13.99
N GLU A 108 6.78 -5.85 14.83
CA GLU A 108 5.86 -5.62 15.95
C GLU A 108 4.43 -5.34 15.46
N LEU A 109 4.26 -4.43 14.49
CA LEU A 109 2.97 -4.16 13.83
C LEU A 109 2.38 -5.43 13.19
N TYR A 110 3.21 -6.22 12.49
CA TYR A 110 2.79 -7.45 11.87
C TYR A 110 2.28 -8.48 12.89
N HIS A 111 3.03 -8.74 13.96
CA HIS A 111 2.64 -9.73 14.95
C HIS A 111 1.42 -9.30 15.75
N ASP A 112 1.21 -8.02 16.03
CA ASP A 112 -0.02 -7.57 16.66
C ASP A 112 -1.23 -7.74 15.74
N MET A 113 -1.08 -7.45 14.45
CA MET A 113 -2.10 -7.73 13.43
C MET A 113 -2.41 -9.23 13.32
N GLU A 114 -1.38 -10.06 13.20
CA GLU A 114 -1.52 -11.53 13.11
C GLU A 114 -2.22 -12.10 14.33
N ARG A 115 -1.86 -11.66 15.55
CA ARG A 115 -2.51 -12.07 16.79
C ARG A 115 -4.01 -11.73 16.78
N ARG A 116 -4.37 -10.52 16.40
CA ARG A 116 -5.77 -10.07 16.33
C ARG A 116 -6.56 -10.86 15.30
N MET A 117 -6.01 -11.08 14.13
CA MET A 117 -6.63 -11.93 13.11
C MET A 117 -6.82 -13.38 13.62
N HIS A 118 -5.84 -13.92 14.34
CA HIS A 118 -5.96 -15.25 14.95
C HIS A 118 -7.06 -15.30 16.01
N GLU A 119 -7.18 -14.28 16.86
CA GLU A 119 -8.24 -14.15 17.87
C GLU A 119 -9.64 -14.12 17.24
N GLU A 120 -9.76 -13.61 16.00
CA GLU A 120 -10.99 -13.67 15.21
C GLU A 120 -11.23 -14.99 14.46
N GLY A 121 -10.36 -15.99 14.63
CA GLY A 121 -10.48 -17.28 13.96
C GLY A 121 -9.92 -17.32 12.54
N VAL A 122 -9.13 -16.34 12.12
CA VAL A 122 -8.42 -16.37 10.84
C VAL A 122 -7.43 -17.54 10.83
N ARG A 123 -7.45 -18.33 9.77
CA ARG A 123 -6.58 -19.51 9.58
C ARG A 123 -5.52 -19.34 8.52
N MET A 124 -5.70 -18.37 7.63
CA MET A 124 -4.76 -18.05 6.55
C MET A 124 -4.78 -16.54 6.29
N THR A 125 -3.60 -15.98 6.12
CA THR A 125 -3.45 -14.56 5.80
C THR A 125 -2.88 -14.37 4.40
N PHE A 126 -3.34 -13.32 3.72
CA PHE A 126 -2.85 -12.89 2.42
C PHE A 126 -2.20 -11.52 2.52
N VAL A 127 -1.28 -11.28 1.63
CA VAL A 127 -0.68 -9.97 1.37
C VAL A 127 -0.28 -9.90 -0.09
N ASP A 128 -0.49 -8.76 -0.70
CA ASP A 128 0.04 -8.48 -2.03
C ASP A 128 1.03 -7.31 -2.01
N THR A 129 1.91 -7.32 -2.96
CA THR A 129 2.86 -6.23 -3.18
C THR A 129 3.36 -6.25 -4.61
N ALA A 130 3.85 -5.11 -5.10
CA ALA A 130 4.45 -5.07 -6.42
C ALA A 130 5.64 -6.05 -6.53
N ARG A 131 5.75 -6.76 -7.66
CA ARG A 131 6.86 -7.69 -7.93
C ARG A 131 8.24 -7.03 -7.77
N SER A 132 8.34 -5.73 -8.04
CA SER A 132 9.54 -4.93 -7.87
C SER A 132 9.88 -4.60 -6.42
N ASN A 133 8.91 -4.74 -5.50
CA ASN A 133 9.10 -4.43 -4.08
C ASN A 133 9.83 -5.56 -3.33
N SER A 134 11.11 -5.72 -3.63
CA SER A 134 11.94 -6.77 -3.03
C SER A 134 12.06 -6.65 -1.50
N GLY A 135 11.92 -5.44 -0.96
CA GLY A 135 11.93 -5.18 0.47
C GLY A 135 10.74 -5.82 1.20
N ALA A 136 9.52 -5.57 0.70
CA ALA A 136 8.31 -6.16 1.24
C ALA A 136 8.30 -7.69 1.07
N ILE A 137 8.70 -8.20 -0.10
CA ILE A 137 8.79 -9.66 -0.34
C ILE A 137 9.73 -10.31 0.68
N LYS A 138 10.92 -9.75 0.91
CA LYS A 138 11.88 -10.26 1.91
C LYS A 138 11.32 -10.16 3.32
N PHE A 139 10.57 -9.12 3.64
CA PHE A 139 9.93 -8.95 4.94
C PHE A 139 8.88 -10.04 5.18
N PHE A 140 7.90 -10.20 4.29
CA PHE A 140 6.84 -11.18 4.46
C PHE A 140 7.34 -12.64 4.44
N LYS A 141 8.36 -12.95 3.64
CA LYS A 141 9.03 -14.27 3.74
C LYS A 141 9.61 -14.54 5.13
N ARG A 142 10.18 -13.53 5.80
CA ARG A 142 10.66 -13.67 7.20
C ARG A 142 9.53 -13.78 8.22
N MET A 143 8.33 -13.33 7.86
CA MET A 143 7.12 -13.50 8.67
C MET A 143 6.41 -14.85 8.43
N GLY A 144 7.00 -15.74 7.62
CA GLY A 144 6.47 -17.07 7.38
C GLY A 144 5.66 -17.24 6.11
N TYR A 145 5.53 -16.18 5.29
CA TYR A 145 4.83 -16.33 4.02
C TYR A 145 5.62 -17.21 3.05
N GLY A 146 4.88 -18.07 2.35
CA GLY A 146 5.44 -19.01 1.37
C GLY A 146 6.04 -18.36 0.13
N LYS A 147 6.22 -19.14 -0.92
CA LYS A 147 6.71 -18.64 -2.21
C LYS A 147 5.67 -17.70 -2.81
N PRO A 148 6.07 -16.47 -3.23
CA PRO A 148 5.14 -15.56 -3.87
C PRO A 148 4.69 -16.12 -5.22
N GLU A 149 3.39 -16.04 -5.49
CA GLU A 149 2.77 -16.31 -6.78
C GLU A 149 2.55 -15.00 -7.53
N ALA A 150 2.69 -15.04 -8.86
CA ALA A 150 2.48 -13.87 -9.69
C ALA A 150 1.09 -13.94 -10.33
N GLU A 151 0.26 -12.95 -10.07
CA GLU A 151 -1.02 -12.77 -10.73
C GLU A 151 -0.91 -11.75 -11.87
N VAL A 152 -1.73 -11.93 -12.90
CA VAL A 152 -1.83 -11.02 -14.04
C VAL A 152 -3.15 -10.25 -13.93
N TRP A 153 -3.04 -8.95 -13.76
CA TRP A 153 -4.19 -8.05 -13.72
C TRP A 153 -4.41 -7.43 -15.09
N MET A 154 -5.66 -7.48 -15.56
CA MET A 154 -6.08 -6.84 -16.81
C MET A 154 -7.19 -5.83 -16.51
N SER A 155 -7.11 -4.63 -17.10
CA SER A 155 -8.12 -3.59 -16.94
C SER A 155 -8.65 -3.10 -18.29
N LYS A 156 -9.92 -2.71 -18.32
CA LYS A 156 -10.57 -2.09 -19.47
C LYS A 156 -11.32 -0.85 -19.02
N LEU A 157 -11.02 0.28 -19.65
CA LEU A 157 -11.80 1.49 -19.45
C LEU A 157 -13.15 1.37 -20.15
N ILE A 158 -14.25 1.40 -19.38
CA ILE A 158 -15.60 1.41 -19.93
C ILE A 158 -15.95 2.86 -20.26
N GLN A 159 -15.90 3.20 -21.54
CA GLN A 159 -16.34 4.52 -22.00
C GLN A 159 -17.87 4.59 -21.98
N ARG A 160 -18.43 5.59 -21.30
CA ARG A 160 -19.84 5.94 -21.50
C ARG A 160 -20.03 6.35 -22.95
N THR A 161 -20.76 5.56 -23.74
CA THR A 161 -21.25 6.00 -25.04
C THR A 161 -22.17 7.18 -24.82
N ARG A 162 -21.66 8.41 -24.98
CA ARG A 162 -22.51 9.58 -25.13
C ARG A 162 -23.27 9.41 -26.44
N LYS A 163 -24.57 9.10 -26.39
CA LYS A 163 -25.44 9.30 -27.53
C LYS A 163 -25.24 10.73 -27.98
N SER A 164 -24.66 10.89 -29.17
CA SER A 164 -24.44 12.17 -29.82
C SER A 164 -25.79 12.87 -30.00
N ARG A 165 -26.08 13.87 -29.19
CA ARG A 165 -27.04 14.89 -29.55
C ARG A 165 -26.22 16.07 -30.09
N ASN A 166 -26.32 16.26 -31.41
CA ASN A 166 -25.87 17.44 -32.20
C ASN A 166 -24.47 17.98 -31.97
N GLY A 167 -23.62 17.75 -32.97
CA GLY A 167 -22.74 18.78 -33.58
C GLY A 167 -21.58 19.37 -32.81
N GLN A 168 -21.27 18.94 -31.55
CA GLN A 168 -20.13 19.47 -30.81
C GLN A 168 -18.97 18.47 -30.74
N ARG A 169 -17.80 18.94 -31.16
CA ARG A 169 -16.54 18.17 -31.21
C ARG A 169 -16.21 17.51 -29.86
N SER A 170 -15.94 16.21 -29.90
CA SER A 170 -15.61 15.42 -28.72
C SER A 170 -14.27 15.87 -28.08
N PRO A 171 -14.13 15.76 -26.73
CA PRO A 171 -12.90 16.12 -26.01
C PRO A 171 -11.68 15.25 -26.33
N THR A 172 -11.83 14.18 -27.12
CA THR A 172 -10.75 13.28 -27.55
C THR A 172 -9.68 13.92 -28.39
N SER A 173 -9.95 15.13 -29.01
CA SER A 173 -8.94 15.87 -29.77
C SER A 173 -7.89 16.55 -28.88
N VAL A 174 -8.24 16.91 -27.65
CA VAL A 174 -7.32 17.59 -26.71
C VAL A 174 -6.37 16.59 -26.08
N ALA A 175 -6.86 15.41 -25.66
CA ALA A 175 -6.04 14.35 -25.09
C ALA A 175 -5.02 13.79 -26.10
N ARG A 176 -5.41 13.59 -27.37
CA ARG A 176 -4.48 13.15 -28.43
C ARG A 176 -3.37 14.17 -28.72
N ARG A 177 -3.67 15.48 -28.67
CA ARG A 177 -2.64 16.53 -28.86
C ARG A 177 -1.64 16.59 -27.71
N SER A 178 -2.08 16.36 -26.46
CA SER A 178 -1.22 16.33 -25.29
C SER A 178 -0.24 15.16 -25.33
N HIS A 179 -0.73 13.96 -25.68
CA HIS A 179 0.11 12.76 -25.83
C HIS A 179 1.11 12.87 -27.00
N ALA A 180 0.72 13.48 -28.13
CA ALA A 180 1.63 13.70 -29.26
C ALA A 180 2.76 14.67 -28.88
N LYS A 181 2.46 15.76 -28.19
CA LYS A 181 3.47 16.73 -27.71
C LYS A 181 4.43 16.11 -26.70
N LEU A 182 3.94 15.25 -25.81
CA LEU A 182 4.77 14.55 -24.82
C LEU A 182 5.74 13.54 -25.52
N ARG A 183 5.24 12.77 -26.50
CA ARG A 183 6.08 11.85 -27.30
C ARG A 183 7.17 12.59 -28.07
N GLN A 184 6.86 13.75 -28.68
CA GLN A 184 7.86 14.57 -29.36
C GLN A 184 8.92 15.14 -28.41
N LYS A 185 8.53 15.54 -27.18
CA LYS A 185 9.46 16.05 -26.16
C LYS A 185 10.42 14.98 -25.66
N ILE A 186 9.92 13.73 -25.49
CA ILE A 186 10.73 12.57 -25.12
C ILE A 186 11.70 12.18 -26.24
N ALA A 187 11.24 12.17 -27.49
CA ALA A 187 12.09 11.86 -28.65
C ALA A 187 13.21 12.87 -28.84
N LYS A 188 12.94 14.18 -28.66
CA LYS A 188 13.97 15.24 -28.70
C LYS A 188 15.01 15.11 -27.58
N ARG A 189 14.63 14.69 -26.37
CA ARG A 189 15.57 14.44 -25.27
C ARG A 189 16.48 13.23 -25.54
N ARG A 190 15.98 12.17 -26.17
CA ARG A 190 16.78 10.98 -26.54
C ARG A 190 17.83 11.31 -27.61
N ARG A 191 17.54 12.18 -28.57
CA ARG A 191 18.51 12.60 -29.62
C ARG A 191 19.64 13.49 -29.09
N LYS A 192 19.50 14.16 -27.95
CA LYS A 192 20.52 15.03 -27.34
C LYS A 192 21.49 14.33 -26.39
N ARG A 193 21.26 13.02 -26.07
CA ARG A 193 22.24 12.24 -25.31
C ARG A 193 23.27 11.65 -26.27
N LYS A 194 24.44 12.26 -26.32
CA LYS A 194 25.63 11.68 -26.99
C LYS A 194 25.98 10.35 -26.33
N PRO A 195 26.39 9.32 -27.09
CA PRO A 195 26.96 8.10 -26.51
C PRO A 195 28.24 8.43 -25.73
N LEU A 196 28.42 7.79 -24.57
CA LEU A 196 29.64 7.82 -23.80
C LEU A 196 30.79 7.24 -24.64
N PRO A 197 32.00 7.84 -24.60
CA PRO A 197 33.17 7.27 -25.24
C PRO A 197 33.55 5.94 -24.60
N LYS A 198 34.09 5.03 -25.44
CA LYS A 198 34.60 3.72 -25.03
C LYS A 198 35.85 3.84 -24.18
#